data_941734988f026402e520ebdb146e3aa1
#
_entry.id   941734988f026402e520ebdb146e3aa1
#
_cell.length_a   1.000
_cell.length_b   1.000
_cell.length_c   1.000
_cell.angle_alpha   90.00
_cell.angle_beta   90.00
_cell.angle_gamma   90.00
#
_symmetry.space_group_name_H-M   'P 1'
#
loop_
_entity.id
_entity.type
_entity.pdbx_description
1 polymer ?
#
loop_
_entity_poly.entity_id
_entity_poly.type
_entity_poly.pdbx_seq_one_letter_code
_entity_poly.pdbx_strand_id
1 'polypeptide(L)'
;MFVFCASKGIPPVGAQVQDVRMVQYEANKGIISVFAKKARNAQFDGLFAVVSDPVDPLCRAAFLASNEDEAGNFDGKGLRPEQVQGYGLGVMNARAAYYAKQNSEFADFLIEGRAFGPHGQDLVIANSVDHYDDERSKALTKLAIEANLRMRELGFKPYVAPAISSAAISLLLTLRGEWHYSSNFLNGVYMGSKNRTTLGVEIESLPLPDALFQRIQKAYDGLEMIR
;
A
#
# COMPACT_ATOMS: atom_id res chain seq x y z
N MET A 1 7.82 1.90 17.34
CA MET A 1 7.55 1.49 15.93
C MET A 1 8.53 0.39 15.53
N PHE A 2 8.05 -0.67 14.92
CA PHE A 2 8.85 -1.70 14.24
C PHE A 2 8.63 -1.56 12.73
N VAL A 3 9.70 -1.55 11.92
CA VAL A 3 9.61 -1.39 10.45
C VAL A 3 10.07 -2.67 9.77
N PHE A 4 9.14 -3.33 9.09
CA PHE A 4 9.41 -4.52 8.29
C PHE A 4 9.71 -4.13 6.84
N CYS A 5 10.98 -4.28 6.42
CA CYS A 5 11.46 -3.98 5.06
C CYS A 5 12.21 -5.17 4.42
N ALA A 6 12.12 -6.36 5.02
CA ALA A 6 12.78 -7.55 4.48
C ALA A 6 12.02 -8.13 3.28
N SER A 7 12.76 -8.63 2.29
CA SER A 7 12.20 -9.32 1.13
C SER A 7 13.12 -10.44 0.67
N LYS A 8 12.56 -11.53 0.18
CA LYS A 8 13.32 -12.62 -0.48
C LYS A 8 13.80 -12.28 -1.90
N GLY A 9 13.48 -11.09 -2.36
CA GLY A 9 13.83 -10.62 -3.68
C GLY A 9 12.64 -10.57 -4.64
N ILE A 10 12.93 -10.15 -5.85
CA ILE A 10 11.98 -10.01 -6.95
C ILE A 10 12.39 -10.97 -8.05
N PRO A 11 11.46 -11.69 -8.69
CA PRO A 11 11.77 -12.51 -9.85
C PRO A 11 12.51 -11.71 -10.92
N PRO A 12 13.48 -12.31 -11.63
CA PRO A 12 14.21 -11.63 -12.69
C PRO A 12 13.27 -11.18 -13.80
N VAL A 13 13.67 -10.12 -14.51
CA VAL A 13 12.93 -9.63 -15.69
C VAL A 13 12.88 -10.75 -16.73
N GLY A 14 11.69 -11.05 -17.26
CA GLY A 14 11.48 -12.14 -18.24
C GLY A 14 11.21 -13.51 -17.62
N ALA A 15 11.15 -13.64 -16.30
CA ALA A 15 10.65 -14.87 -15.69
C ALA A 15 9.21 -15.13 -16.18
N GLN A 16 8.96 -16.29 -16.75
CA GLN A 16 7.61 -16.73 -17.14
C GLN A 16 6.82 -17.11 -15.88
N VAL A 17 6.39 -16.12 -15.13
CA VAL A 17 5.58 -16.30 -13.93
C VAL A 17 4.23 -15.66 -14.20
N GLN A 18 3.18 -16.43 -14.05
CA GLN A 18 1.81 -16.03 -14.36
C GLN A 18 1.34 -14.84 -13.50
N ASP A 19 1.83 -14.73 -12.24
CA ASP A 19 1.61 -13.60 -11.36
C ASP A 19 2.85 -13.35 -10.47
N VAL A 20 3.65 -12.35 -10.85
CA VAL A 20 4.88 -11.96 -10.14
C VAL A 20 4.59 -11.54 -8.69
N ARG A 21 3.41 -10.96 -8.42
CA ARG A 21 3.04 -10.48 -7.09
C ARG A 21 2.68 -11.61 -6.15
N MET A 22 1.95 -12.61 -6.65
CA MET A 22 1.61 -13.77 -5.82
C MET A 22 2.85 -14.57 -5.45
N VAL A 23 3.80 -14.73 -6.38
CA VAL A 23 5.09 -15.36 -6.06
C VAL A 23 5.86 -14.55 -5.01
N GLN A 24 5.87 -13.24 -5.14
CA GLN A 24 6.52 -12.35 -4.17
C GLN A 24 5.78 -12.37 -2.82
N TYR A 25 4.45 -12.41 -2.84
CA TYR A 25 3.63 -12.53 -1.64
C TYR A 25 3.95 -13.82 -0.86
N GLU A 26 3.89 -14.98 -1.52
CA GLU A 26 4.18 -16.26 -0.88
C GLU A 26 5.62 -16.31 -0.33
N ALA A 27 6.58 -15.74 -1.06
CA ALA A 27 7.96 -15.67 -0.60
C ALA A 27 8.12 -14.79 0.66
N ASN A 28 7.41 -13.68 0.76
CA ASN A 28 7.54 -12.71 1.84
C ASN A 28 6.59 -12.99 3.01
N LYS A 29 5.42 -13.63 2.76
CA LYS A 29 4.44 -14.04 3.78
C LYS A 29 5.10 -14.86 4.90
N GLY A 30 5.93 -15.84 4.53
CA GLY A 30 6.63 -16.66 5.52
C GLY A 30 7.57 -15.83 6.42
N ILE A 31 8.26 -14.83 5.87
CA ILE A 31 9.17 -13.99 6.65
C ILE A 31 8.37 -13.09 7.60
N ILE A 32 7.40 -12.35 7.10
CA ILE A 32 6.64 -11.40 7.91
C ILE A 32 5.88 -12.09 9.04
N SER A 33 5.36 -13.31 8.79
CA SER A 33 4.66 -14.11 9.79
C SER A 33 5.55 -14.44 11.00
N VAL A 34 6.84 -14.71 10.78
CA VAL A 34 7.80 -14.96 11.87
C VAL A 34 7.94 -13.71 12.75
N PHE A 35 8.06 -12.52 12.15
CA PHE A 35 8.18 -11.29 12.91
C PHE A 35 6.87 -10.88 13.59
N ALA A 36 5.73 -11.14 12.96
CA ALA A 36 4.42 -10.91 13.55
C ALA A 36 4.19 -11.79 14.80
N LYS A 37 4.55 -13.07 14.74
CA LYS A 37 4.51 -13.97 15.91
C LYS A 37 5.48 -13.53 17.01
N LYS A 38 6.66 -13.03 16.66
CA LYS A 38 7.57 -12.43 17.65
C LYS A 38 7.00 -11.17 18.31
N ALA A 39 6.32 -10.30 17.54
CA ALA A 39 5.64 -9.13 18.08
C ALA A 39 4.56 -9.53 19.09
N ARG A 40 3.74 -10.55 18.77
CA ARG A 40 2.77 -11.14 19.71
C ARG A 40 3.45 -11.62 21.00
N ASN A 41 4.49 -12.46 20.88
CA ASN A 41 5.17 -13.06 22.03
C ASN A 41 5.84 -11.99 22.93
N ALA A 42 6.28 -10.88 22.33
CA ALA A 42 6.83 -9.73 23.04
C ALA A 42 5.76 -8.77 23.58
N GLN A 43 4.47 -9.06 23.39
CA GLN A 43 3.37 -8.16 23.72
C GLN A 43 3.60 -6.73 23.17
N PHE A 44 4.04 -6.66 21.92
CA PHE A 44 4.40 -5.40 21.28
C PHE A 44 3.18 -4.50 21.11
N ASP A 45 3.23 -3.32 21.71
CA ASP A 45 2.13 -2.35 21.73
C ASP A 45 2.35 -1.14 20.79
N GLY A 46 3.37 -1.19 19.96
CA GLY A 46 3.67 -0.11 19.01
C GLY A 46 3.11 -0.35 17.62
N LEU A 47 3.48 0.50 16.68
CA LEU A 47 3.12 0.40 15.27
C LEU A 47 4.03 -0.63 14.56
N PHE A 48 3.42 -1.60 13.88
CA PHE A 48 4.06 -2.57 13.01
C PHE A 48 3.93 -2.07 11.56
N ALA A 49 4.98 -1.41 11.07
CA ALA A 49 5.02 -0.77 9.76
C ALA A 49 5.55 -1.72 8.69
N VAL A 50 4.77 -1.96 7.63
CA VAL A 50 5.12 -2.83 6.52
C VAL A 50 5.54 -2.00 5.32
N VAL A 51 6.81 -2.16 4.88
CA VAL A 51 7.39 -1.46 3.72
C VAL A 51 7.70 -2.43 2.58
N SER A 52 7.59 -3.72 2.80
CA SER A 52 7.88 -4.78 1.82
C SER A 52 6.69 -5.07 0.91
N ASP A 53 6.95 -5.45 -0.34
CA ASP A 53 5.93 -5.77 -1.35
C ASP A 53 5.50 -7.26 -1.33
N PRO A 54 4.24 -7.54 -1.67
CA PRO A 54 3.13 -6.61 -1.85
C PRO A 54 2.57 -6.10 -0.52
N VAL A 55 2.55 -4.78 -0.33
CA VAL A 55 2.33 -4.12 0.96
C VAL A 55 1.02 -4.55 1.63
N ASP A 56 -0.09 -4.39 0.92
CA ASP A 56 -1.44 -4.56 1.48
C ASP A 56 -1.72 -6.01 1.91
N PRO A 57 -1.45 -7.04 1.08
CA PRO A 57 -1.58 -8.43 1.49
C PRO A 57 -0.62 -8.82 2.63
N LEU A 58 0.59 -8.25 2.67
CA LEU A 58 1.55 -8.53 3.75
C LEU A 58 1.10 -7.91 5.08
N CYS A 59 0.42 -6.77 5.08
CA CYS A 59 -0.22 -6.24 6.29
C CYS A 59 -1.25 -7.23 6.84
N ARG A 60 -2.11 -7.77 5.97
CA ARG A 60 -3.09 -8.80 6.36
C ARG A 60 -2.41 -10.07 6.88
N ALA A 61 -1.35 -10.53 6.21
CA ALA A 61 -0.59 -11.69 6.65
C ALA A 61 0.06 -11.48 8.04
N ALA A 62 0.60 -10.30 8.31
CA ALA A 62 1.14 -9.95 9.62
C ALA A 62 0.06 -9.94 10.70
N PHE A 63 -1.08 -9.31 10.42
CA PHE A 63 -2.21 -9.28 11.35
C PHE A 63 -2.70 -10.69 11.67
N LEU A 64 -2.99 -11.51 10.67
CA LEU A 64 -3.47 -12.88 10.87
C LEU A 64 -2.44 -13.74 11.62
N ALA A 65 -1.18 -13.74 11.16
CA ALA A 65 -0.14 -14.57 11.77
C ALA A 65 0.15 -14.19 13.23
N SER A 66 0.00 -12.93 13.62
CA SER A 66 0.14 -12.51 15.02
C SER A 66 -1.04 -12.98 15.89
N ASN A 67 -2.19 -13.21 15.29
CA ASN A 67 -3.42 -13.61 15.98
C ASN A 67 -3.74 -15.10 15.87
N GLU A 68 -2.81 -15.91 15.37
CA GLU A 68 -2.91 -17.36 15.38
C GLU A 68 -2.18 -17.96 16.58
N ASP A 69 -2.84 -18.89 17.27
CA ASP A 69 -2.24 -19.70 18.32
C ASP A 69 -1.28 -20.79 17.75
N GLU A 70 -0.72 -21.62 18.60
CA GLU A 70 0.18 -22.72 18.20
C GLU A 70 -0.52 -23.79 17.35
N ALA A 71 -1.83 -23.92 17.47
CA ALA A 71 -2.66 -24.82 16.68
C ALA A 71 -3.14 -24.21 15.36
N GLY A 72 -2.84 -22.92 15.10
CA GLY A 72 -3.25 -22.19 13.89
C GLY A 72 -4.65 -21.61 13.97
N ASN A 73 -5.28 -21.58 15.16
CA ASN A 73 -6.60 -20.96 15.31
C ASN A 73 -6.43 -19.45 15.59
N PHE A 74 -7.31 -18.66 15.00
CA PHE A 74 -7.38 -17.23 15.29
C PHE A 74 -7.92 -17.01 16.73
N ASP A 75 -7.12 -16.35 17.59
CA ASP A 75 -7.47 -16.10 18.98
C ASP A 75 -7.50 -14.62 19.39
N GLY A 76 -7.11 -13.72 18.50
CA GLY A 76 -7.19 -12.27 18.71
C GLY A 76 -6.22 -11.71 19.76
N LYS A 77 -5.18 -12.45 20.13
CA LYS A 77 -4.21 -12.06 21.19
C LYS A 77 -2.92 -11.42 20.65
N GLY A 78 -2.86 -11.16 19.35
CA GLY A 78 -1.71 -10.56 18.69
C GLY A 78 -1.86 -9.05 18.50
N LEU A 79 -1.36 -8.57 17.36
CA LEU A 79 -1.47 -7.17 16.97
C LEU A 79 -2.92 -6.80 16.73
N ARG A 80 -3.35 -5.63 17.20
CA ARG A 80 -4.63 -5.05 16.82
C ARG A 80 -4.59 -4.63 15.34
N PRO A 81 -5.74 -4.61 14.63
CA PRO A 81 -5.77 -4.23 13.21
C PRO A 81 -5.10 -2.88 12.93
N GLU A 82 -5.35 -1.87 13.77
CA GLU A 82 -4.82 -0.52 13.63
C GLU A 82 -3.32 -0.39 13.96
N GLN A 83 -2.73 -1.40 14.60
CA GLN A 83 -1.28 -1.45 14.84
C GLN A 83 -0.49 -1.84 13.59
N VAL A 84 -1.12 -2.40 12.57
CA VAL A 84 -0.47 -2.77 11.34
C VAL A 84 -0.79 -1.74 10.27
N GLN A 85 0.24 -1.11 9.70
CA GLN A 85 0.09 -0.14 8.61
C GLN A 85 1.08 -0.42 7.48
N GLY A 86 0.62 -0.23 6.23
CA GLY A 86 1.40 -0.47 5.03
C GLY A 86 1.86 0.82 4.34
N TYR A 87 3.12 0.89 3.93
CA TYR A 87 3.75 2.11 3.40
C TYR A 87 4.18 1.94 1.94
N GLY A 88 3.21 1.94 1.05
CA GLY A 88 3.42 1.87 -0.41
C GLY A 88 2.65 2.94 -1.19
N LEU A 89 1.45 3.30 -0.73
CA LEU A 89 0.59 4.22 -1.47
C LEU A 89 1.17 5.63 -1.58
N GLY A 90 1.94 6.11 -0.59
CA GLY A 90 2.62 7.41 -0.66
C GLY A 90 3.58 7.51 -1.84
N VAL A 91 4.26 6.42 -2.19
CA VAL A 91 5.13 6.34 -3.38
C VAL A 91 4.30 6.49 -4.65
N MET A 92 3.12 5.86 -4.72
CA MET A 92 2.25 5.92 -5.90
C MET A 92 1.64 7.32 -6.05
N ASN A 93 1.24 7.95 -4.95
CA ASN A 93 0.82 9.35 -4.95
C ASN A 93 1.93 10.29 -5.44
N ALA A 94 3.17 10.09 -4.99
CA ALA A 94 4.31 10.88 -5.43
C ALA A 94 4.61 10.69 -6.93
N ARG A 95 4.46 9.48 -7.48
CA ARG A 95 4.59 9.22 -8.92
C ARG A 95 3.52 9.95 -9.73
N ALA A 96 2.26 9.89 -9.29
CA ALA A 96 1.17 10.63 -9.93
C ALA A 96 1.44 12.15 -9.91
N ALA A 97 1.89 12.70 -8.78
CA ALA A 97 2.26 14.10 -8.66
C ALA A 97 3.43 14.48 -9.57
N TYR A 98 4.42 13.59 -9.74
CA TYR A 98 5.52 13.80 -10.67
C TYR A 98 5.02 13.98 -12.11
N TYR A 99 4.14 13.11 -12.59
CA TYR A 99 3.58 13.22 -13.94
C TYR A 99 2.64 14.42 -14.08
N ALA A 100 1.86 14.72 -13.05
CA ALA A 100 0.97 15.89 -13.05
C ALA A 100 1.74 17.21 -13.14
N LYS A 101 2.95 17.29 -12.59
CA LYS A 101 3.82 18.48 -12.74
C LYS A 101 4.37 18.66 -14.15
N GLN A 102 4.43 17.59 -14.94
CA GLN A 102 5.02 17.61 -16.29
C GLN A 102 3.97 17.76 -17.40
N ASN A 103 2.69 17.53 -17.11
CA ASN A 103 1.61 17.62 -18.07
C ASN A 103 0.43 18.37 -17.46
N SER A 104 0.10 19.51 -18.04
CA SER A 104 -1.00 20.38 -17.60
C SER A 104 -2.38 19.69 -17.63
N GLU A 105 -2.54 18.63 -18.44
CA GLU A 105 -3.75 17.80 -18.47
C GLU A 105 -4.08 17.20 -17.10
N PHE A 106 -3.06 16.93 -16.28
CA PHE A 106 -3.18 16.33 -14.95
C PHE A 106 -2.96 17.33 -13.81
N ALA A 107 -2.89 18.63 -14.09
CA ALA A 107 -2.52 19.64 -13.09
C ALA A 107 -3.46 19.65 -11.87
N ASP A 108 -4.74 19.35 -12.06
CA ASP A 108 -5.75 19.30 -11.00
C ASP A 108 -5.38 18.31 -9.89
N PHE A 109 -4.65 17.24 -10.24
CA PHE A 109 -4.17 16.24 -9.27
C PHE A 109 -3.32 16.86 -8.16
N LEU A 110 -2.57 17.89 -8.44
CA LEU A 110 -1.68 18.52 -7.45
C LEU A 110 -2.43 19.21 -6.31
N ILE A 111 -3.70 19.54 -6.50
CA ILE A 111 -4.55 20.26 -5.55
C ILE A 111 -5.67 19.35 -5.02
N GLU A 112 -6.41 18.73 -5.92
CA GLU A 112 -7.65 18.00 -5.64
C GLU A 112 -7.51 16.48 -5.75
N GLY A 113 -6.37 16.02 -6.29
CA GLY A 113 -6.15 14.61 -6.56
C GLY A 113 -6.01 13.74 -5.31
N ARG A 114 -6.36 12.47 -5.46
CA ARG A 114 -6.22 11.46 -4.41
C ARG A 114 -5.73 10.14 -4.98
N ALA A 115 -5.07 9.38 -4.11
CA ALA A 115 -4.66 7.99 -4.38
C ALA A 115 -5.38 7.04 -3.42
N PHE A 116 -5.87 5.92 -3.94
CA PHE A 116 -6.56 4.87 -3.19
C PHE A 116 -6.08 3.49 -3.65
N GLY A 117 -6.35 2.48 -2.82
CA GLY A 117 -6.14 1.09 -3.19
C GLY A 117 -4.75 0.57 -2.90
N PRO A 118 -4.44 -0.62 -3.42
CA PRO A 118 -3.16 -1.26 -3.17
C PRO A 118 -2.02 -0.56 -3.89
N HIS A 119 -0.82 -0.76 -3.35
CA HIS A 119 0.40 -0.43 -4.06
C HIS A 119 0.55 -1.39 -5.24
N GLY A 120 0.04 -1.01 -6.43
CA GLY A 120 0.23 -1.83 -7.61
C GLY A 120 -0.90 -1.83 -8.63
N GLN A 121 -1.31 -3.01 -9.14
CA GLN A 121 -2.16 -3.12 -10.34
C GLN A 121 -3.55 -2.51 -10.18
N ASP A 122 -4.16 -2.69 -9.02
CA ASP A 122 -5.49 -2.16 -8.73
C ASP A 122 -5.43 -0.78 -8.04
N LEU A 123 -4.30 -0.07 -8.20
CA LEU A 123 -4.16 1.32 -7.80
C LEU A 123 -5.24 2.18 -8.45
N VAL A 124 -5.81 3.09 -7.69
CA VAL A 124 -6.75 4.09 -8.15
C VAL A 124 -6.19 5.48 -7.90
N ILE A 125 -5.84 6.19 -8.96
CA ILE A 125 -5.57 7.63 -8.91
C ILE A 125 -6.82 8.36 -9.39
N ALA A 126 -7.30 9.33 -8.61
CA ALA A 126 -8.31 10.30 -9.02
C ALA A 126 -7.61 11.60 -9.38
N ASN A 127 -7.78 12.09 -10.61
CA ASN A 127 -7.23 13.39 -11.05
C ASN A 127 -7.72 14.54 -10.16
N SER A 128 -8.98 14.49 -9.79
CA SER A 128 -9.67 15.36 -8.84
C SER A 128 -10.77 14.54 -8.17
N VAL A 129 -11.13 14.86 -6.94
CA VAL A 129 -12.33 14.32 -6.29
C VAL A 129 -13.54 15.20 -6.59
N ASP A 130 -13.33 16.51 -6.69
CA ASP A 130 -14.41 17.48 -6.90
C ASP A 130 -14.83 17.57 -8.39
N HIS A 131 -13.85 17.44 -9.31
CA HIS A 131 -14.03 17.48 -10.76
C HIS A 131 -13.51 16.20 -11.41
N TYR A 132 -14.02 15.05 -10.93
CA TYR A 132 -13.56 13.74 -11.35
C TYR A 132 -13.76 13.50 -12.85
N ASP A 133 -12.66 13.15 -13.52
CA ASP A 133 -12.64 12.70 -14.92
C ASP A 133 -12.05 11.27 -14.96
N ASP A 134 -12.85 10.31 -15.35
CA ASP A 134 -12.49 8.90 -15.30
C ASP A 134 -11.36 8.54 -16.27
N GLU A 135 -11.35 9.12 -17.46
CA GLU A 135 -10.33 8.85 -18.48
C GLU A 135 -8.97 9.47 -18.08
N ARG A 136 -8.95 10.71 -17.62
CA ARG A 136 -7.73 11.34 -17.08
C ARG A 136 -7.21 10.59 -15.86
N SER A 137 -8.10 10.18 -14.98
CA SER A 137 -7.76 9.40 -13.79
C SER A 137 -7.14 8.06 -14.14
N LYS A 138 -7.69 7.33 -15.11
CA LYS A 138 -7.13 6.08 -15.63
C LYS A 138 -5.77 6.28 -16.30
N ALA A 139 -5.63 7.32 -17.11
CA ALA A 139 -4.37 7.66 -17.77
C ALA A 139 -3.27 7.95 -16.75
N LEU A 140 -3.55 8.77 -15.73
CA LEU A 140 -2.60 9.07 -14.66
C LEU A 140 -2.30 7.86 -13.79
N THR A 141 -3.29 7.00 -13.51
CA THR A 141 -3.10 5.72 -12.83
C THR A 141 -2.10 4.84 -13.56
N LYS A 142 -2.27 4.69 -14.88
CA LYS A 142 -1.36 3.90 -15.72
C LYS A 142 0.07 4.42 -15.66
N LEU A 143 0.26 5.73 -15.78
CA LEU A 143 1.59 6.36 -15.67
C LEU A 143 2.24 6.06 -14.32
N ALA A 144 1.50 6.15 -13.22
CA ALA A 144 2.01 5.86 -11.88
C ALA A 144 2.40 4.39 -11.70
N ILE A 145 1.59 3.45 -12.22
CA ILE A 145 1.86 2.00 -12.16
C ILE A 145 3.10 1.64 -12.99
N GLU A 146 3.21 2.18 -14.20
CA GLU A 146 4.27 1.83 -15.16
C GLU A 146 5.60 2.55 -14.91
N ALA A 147 5.67 3.47 -13.97
CA ALA A 147 6.87 4.26 -13.71
C ALA A 147 8.12 3.40 -13.42
N ASN A 148 7.96 2.27 -12.75
CA ASN A 148 9.05 1.33 -12.48
C ASN A 148 9.54 0.60 -13.74
N LEU A 149 8.68 0.37 -14.73
CA LEU A 149 9.05 -0.26 -15.99
C LEU A 149 9.99 0.66 -16.78
N ARG A 150 9.67 1.96 -16.83
CA ARG A 150 10.51 2.96 -17.47
C ARG A 150 11.92 3.04 -16.85
N MET A 151 12.00 2.90 -15.51
CA MET A 151 13.30 2.86 -14.83
C MET A 151 14.12 1.61 -15.19
N ARG A 152 13.44 0.47 -15.42
CA ARG A 152 14.10 -0.78 -15.89
C ARG A 152 14.62 -0.67 -17.30
N GLU A 153 13.89 0.00 -18.20
CA GLU A 153 14.30 0.27 -19.58
C GLU A 153 15.61 1.10 -19.61
N LEU A 154 15.85 1.93 -18.62
CA LEU A 154 17.09 2.68 -18.43
C LEU A 154 18.23 1.85 -17.80
N GLY A 155 18.03 0.53 -17.59
CA GLY A 155 19.04 -0.38 -17.07
C GLY A 155 19.12 -0.46 -15.53
N PHE A 156 18.18 0.16 -14.80
CA PHE A 156 18.13 0.04 -13.34
C PHE A 156 17.53 -1.31 -12.91
N LYS A 157 17.93 -1.76 -11.71
CA LYS A 157 17.39 -2.99 -11.12
C LYS A 157 15.87 -2.91 -10.89
N PRO A 158 15.16 -4.06 -10.81
CA PRO A 158 13.70 -4.11 -10.62
C PRO A 158 13.18 -3.33 -9.42
N TYR A 159 13.96 -3.19 -8.36
CA TYR A 159 13.65 -2.35 -7.21
C TYR A 159 14.57 -1.14 -7.22
N VAL A 160 13.99 0.00 -7.01
CA VAL A 160 14.73 1.27 -6.91
C VAL A 160 14.82 1.61 -5.43
N ALA A 161 16.02 1.58 -4.87
CA ALA A 161 16.25 1.92 -3.47
C ALA A 161 15.60 3.26 -3.05
N PRO A 162 15.60 4.32 -3.88
CA PRO A 162 14.88 5.55 -3.59
C PRO A 162 13.36 5.37 -3.35
N ALA A 163 12.72 4.38 -3.96
CA ALA A 163 11.30 4.12 -3.72
C ALA A 163 11.06 3.60 -2.29
N ILE A 164 11.91 2.72 -1.79
CA ILE A 164 11.88 2.26 -0.40
C ILE A 164 12.18 3.41 0.55
N SER A 165 13.18 4.24 0.24
CA SER A 165 13.53 5.42 1.03
C SER A 165 12.38 6.43 1.10
N SER A 166 11.59 6.58 0.04
CA SER A 166 10.44 7.50 0.02
C SER A 166 9.32 7.06 0.96
N ALA A 167 9.22 5.77 1.31
CA ALA A 167 8.31 5.31 2.35
C ALA A 167 8.64 5.92 3.73
N ALA A 168 9.91 6.28 3.97
CA ALA A 168 10.33 6.96 5.19
C ALA A 168 9.64 8.32 5.37
N ILE A 169 9.24 8.99 4.29
CA ILE A 169 8.47 10.24 4.36
C ILE A 169 7.10 9.96 4.98
N SER A 170 6.39 8.94 4.51
CA SER A 170 5.09 8.56 5.08
C SER A 170 5.23 8.09 6.53
N LEU A 171 6.29 7.34 6.87
CA LEU A 171 6.60 6.95 8.24
C LEU A 171 6.80 8.17 9.16
N LEU A 172 7.54 9.17 8.68
CA LEU A 172 7.77 10.41 9.44
C LEU A 172 6.46 11.18 9.66
N LEU A 173 5.62 11.30 8.62
CA LEU A 173 4.32 11.95 8.73
C LEU A 173 3.39 11.21 9.69
N THR A 174 3.41 9.86 9.69
CA THR A 174 2.69 9.04 10.68
C THR A 174 3.12 9.39 12.11
N LEU A 175 4.44 9.46 12.38
CA LEU A 175 4.97 9.78 13.69
C LEU A 175 4.61 11.21 14.15
N ARG A 176 4.36 12.10 13.20
CA ARG A 176 3.95 13.49 13.48
C ARG A 176 2.43 13.67 13.57
N GLY A 177 1.64 12.63 13.31
CA GLY A 177 0.18 12.72 13.23
C GLY A 177 -0.31 13.56 12.04
N GLU A 178 0.51 13.69 10.99
CA GLU A 178 0.19 14.47 9.81
C GLU A 178 -0.50 13.61 8.73
N TRP A 179 -1.29 14.26 7.87
CA TRP A 179 -1.95 13.59 6.75
C TRP A 179 -0.92 13.03 5.75
N HIS A 180 -1.07 11.75 5.42
CA HIS A 180 -0.23 11.03 4.48
C HIS A 180 -1.01 9.91 3.79
N TYR A 181 -0.34 9.11 2.97
CA TYR A 181 -0.91 7.96 2.30
C TYR A 181 -0.28 6.67 2.83
N SER A 182 -1.10 5.79 3.38
CA SER A 182 -0.70 4.45 3.84
C SER A 182 -1.89 3.49 3.81
N SER A 183 -1.62 2.19 3.89
CA SER A 183 -2.64 1.15 3.99
C SER A 183 -3.03 0.94 5.44
N ASN A 184 -4.33 0.94 5.68
CA ASN A 184 -4.94 0.70 6.99
C ASN A 184 -5.99 -0.40 6.90
N PHE A 185 -6.36 -0.96 8.03
CA PHE A 185 -7.41 -1.96 8.11
C PHE A 185 -8.77 -1.37 7.75
N LEU A 186 -9.41 -1.97 6.77
CA LEU A 186 -10.75 -1.65 6.30
C LEU A 186 -11.57 -2.94 6.21
N ASN A 187 -12.33 -3.23 7.26
CA ASN A 187 -13.30 -4.33 7.30
C ASN A 187 -12.83 -5.67 6.67
N GLY A 188 -11.65 -6.16 7.09
CA GLY A 188 -11.11 -7.47 6.65
C GLY A 188 -9.93 -7.41 5.69
N VAL A 189 -9.70 -6.28 5.03
CA VAL A 189 -8.52 -6.04 4.18
C VAL A 189 -7.67 -4.88 4.72
N TYR A 190 -6.46 -4.80 4.23
CA TYR A 190 -5.64 -3.59 4.34
C TYR A 190 -5.65 -2.90 2.99
N MET A 191 -6.02 -1.64 2.98
CA MET A 191 -6.15 -0.87 1.75
C MET A 191 -5.64 0.56 1.95
N GLY A 192 -4.95 1.07 0.94
CA GLY A 192 -4.37 2.41 0.97
C GLY A 192 -5.40 3.52 0.79
N SER A 193 -5.25 4.56 1.60
CA SER A 193 -6.02 5.81 1.52
C SER A 193 -5.22 6.97 2.11
N LYS A 194 -5.72 8.19 1.99
CA LYS A 194 -5.19 9.33 2.73
C LYS A 194 -5.71 9.26 4.16
N ASN A 195 -4.77 9.27 5.11
CA ASN A 195 -5.06 9.07 6.52
C ASN A 195 -4.03 9.79 7.41
N ARG A 196 -4.29 9.84 8.69
CA ARG A 196 -3.32 10.22 9.74
C ARG A 196 -3.50 9.36 10.97
N THR A 197 -2.46 9.28 11.78
CA THR A 197 -2.47 8.54 13.04
C THR A 197 -2.21 9.51 14.19
N THR A 198 -3.21 9.71 15.04
CA THR A 198 -3.14 10.53 16.24
C THR A 198 -3.38 9.66 17.48
N LEU A 199 -4.53 9.75 18.12
CA LEU A 199 -4.99 8.78 19.14
C LEU A 199 -5.48 7.47 18.53
N GLY A 200 -5.79 7.49 17.24
CA GLY A 200 -6.22 6.37 16.42
C GLY A 200 -5.96 6.69 14.96
N VAL A 201 -6.34 5.78 14.06
CA VAL A 201 -6.27 5.99 12.62
C VAL A 201 -7.50 6.78 12.17
N GLU A 202 -7.28 7.93 11.57
CA GLU A 202 -8.31 8.75 10.93
C GLU A 202 -8.14 8.66 9.42
N ILE A 203 -9.15 8.17 8.72
CA ILE A 203 -9.20 8.13 7.24
C ILE A 203 -9.92 9.38 6.75
N GLU A 204 -9.38 10.03 5.71
CA GLU A 204 -10.03 11.18 5.09
C GLU A 204 -11.40 10.77 4.55
N SER A 205 -12.45 11.44 5.01
CA SER A 205 -13.82 11.23 4.55
C SER A 205 -14.17 12.26 3.50
N LEU A 206 -14.51 11.81 2.30
CA LEU A 206 -14.85 12.65 1.16
C LEU A 206 -16.12 12.13 0.47
N PRO A 207 -16.97 13.02 -0.06
CA PRO A 207 -17.98 12.60 -1.00
C PRO A 207 -17.29 12.10 -2.28
N LEU A 208 -17.53 10.84 -2.65
CA LEU A 208 -16.90 10.24 -3.83
C LEU A 208 -17.90 10.17 -4.98
N PRO A 209 -17.54 10.62 -6.20
CA PRO A 209 -18.33 10.34 -7.39
C PRO A 209 -18.53 8.84 -7.61
N ASP A 210 -19.69 8.42 -8.10
CA ASP A 210 -20.04 6.99 -8.27
C ASP A 210 -18.99 6.21 -9.07
N ALA A 211 -18.51 6.77 -10.17
CA ALA A 211 -17.51 6.12 -11.01
C ALA A 211 -16.18 5.90 -10.27
N LEU A 212 -15.75 6.84 -9.43
CA LEU A 212 -14.58 6.71 -8.59
C LEU A 212 -14.80 5.66 -7.50
N PHE A 213 -15.96 5.70 -6.85
CA PHE A 213 -16.33 4.72 -5.82
C PHE A 213 -16.31 3.29 -6.38
N GLN A 214 -16.87 3.06 -7.57
CA GLN A 214 -16.84 1.74 -8.21
C GLN A 214 -15.42 1.23 -8.48
N ARG A 215 -14.49 2.11 -8.85
CA ARG A 215 -13.08 1.73 -9.01
C ARG A 215 -12.43 1.34 -7.69
N ILE A 216 -12.72 2.10 -6.64
CA ILE A 216 -12.22 1.82 -5.28
C ILE A 216 -12.81 0.50 -4.76
N GLN A 217 -14.12 0.27 -4.96
CA GLN A 217 -14.78 -0.97 -4.58
C GLN A 217 -14.16 -2.18 -5.28
N LYS A 218 -13.92 -2.08 -6.59
CA LYS A 218 -13.26 -3.15 -7.34
C LYS A 218 -11.87 -3.47 -6.79
N ALA A 219 -11.09 -2.45 -6.41
CA ALA A 219 -9.78 -2.65 -5.80
C ALA A 219 -9.88 -3.33 -4.43
N TYR A 220 -10.89 -2.97 -3.63
CA TYR A 220 -11.20 -3.60 -2.36
C TYR A 220 -11.55 -5.08 -2.53
N ASP A 221 -12.48 -5.40 -3.44
CA ASP A 221 -12.91 -6.76 -3.74
C ASP A 221 -11.73 -7.64 -4.20
N GLY A 222 -10.81 -7.06 -4.98
CA GLY A 222 -9.58 -7.73 -5.39
C GLY A 222 -8.67 -8.09 -4.21
N LEU A 223 -8.58 -7.24 -3.19
CA LEU A 223 -7.82 -7.52 -1.96
C LEU A 223 -8.48 -8.59 -1.08
N GLU A 224 -9.82 -8.66 -1.04
CA GLU A 224 -10.53 -9.71 -0.31
C GLU A 224 -10.24 -11.10 -0.85
N MET A 225 -10.04 -11.24 -2.16
CA MET A 225 -9.75 -12.53 -2.80
C MET A 225 -8.35 -13.06 -2.51
N ILE A 226 -7.41 -12.24 -2.04
CA ILE A 226 -6.06 -12.66 -1.64
C ILE A 226 -6.14 -13.28 -0.23
N ARG A 227 -5.94 -14.58 -0.13
CA ARG A 227 -6.00 -15.36 1.11
C ARG A 227 -4.63 -15.71 1.65
#